data_f283cc52754135dab49825a0c2ae0aa9
#
_entry.id   f283cc52754135dab49825a0c2ae0aa9
#
_cell.length_a   1.000
_cell.length_b   1.000
_cell.length_c   1.000
_cell.angle_alpha   90.00
_cell.angle_beta   90.00
_cell.angle_gamma   90.00
#
_symmetry.space_group_name_H-M   'P 1'
#
loop_
_entity.id
_entity.type
_entity.pdbx_description
1 polymer ?
#
loop_
_entity_poly.entity_id
_entity_poly.type
_entity_poly.pdbx_seq_one_letter_code
_entity_poly.pdbx_strand_id
1 'polypeptide(L)'
;MSPPGAGGARVIVVGAGPAGAALAYLLARRGVEVTLLERHTDFAREFRGEVLLPGGLDAIDQMGLWDAFERIDHVKLEALEVYVNRERRLHMQFAPESFGRFAPRWVSQPALLEMLVGKSAAFPGFRLERGATVRALLEDGGRCAGVRVLSAAGESELRADLVVGCDGRGSVVRRRAELPEAQDPVPMDVVWCKLPLPDFAARDRSFRGYLGGGHLLLAAPVYGGLMQIAWIIRKGAFGALRDRGMSACLEEMAKHVSPDLSEHLRRHAHDAVHPFLLSTVSDRALAWTRPGVLVIGDAAHTMSPVGAQGLNIALRDALVAANRLVPVLLEGGGAAALDAAARAVQDERAPEVREIQRLQALPPRVLFRDVWWTRLFLRLVPLLLGSELARGRRALVVRRFLFGAREVRLAV
;
A
#
# COMPACT_ATOMS: atom_id res chain seq x y z
N MET A 1 -28.26 -25.76 -15.03
CA MET A 1 -27.13 -26.03 -15.98
C MET A 1 -27.36 -25.15 -17.19
N SER A 2 -26.61 -24.03 -17.27
CA SER A 2 -26.56 -23.20 -18.49
C SER A 2 -25.55 -23.86 -19.46
N PRO A 3 -25.80 -23.85 -20.77
CA PRO A 3 -24.92 -24.50 -21.75
C PRO A 3 -23.56 -23.76 -21.82
N PRO A 4 -22.48 -24.45 -22.21
CA PRO A 4 -21.20 -23.81 -22.48
C PRO A 4 -21.35 -22.99 -23.79
N GLY A 5 -21.73 -21.73 -23.63
CA GLY A 5 -21.60 -20.71 -24.67
C GLY A 5 -20.15 -20.31 -24.81
N ALA A 6 -19.73 -19.92 -26.02
CA ALA A 6 -18.42 -19.42 -26.38
C ALA A 6 -18.00 -18.23 -25.44
N GLY A 7 -17.64 -18.55 -24.22
CA GLY A 7 -17.28 -17.59 -23.17
C GLY A 7 -15.78 -17.40 -23.20
N GLY A 8 -15.35 -16.12 -23.22
CA GLY A 8 -13.96 -15.72 -22.98
C GLY A 8 -13.44 -16.27 -21.65
N ALA A 9 -12.14 -16.27 -21.48
CA ALA A 9 -11.50 -16.73 -20.24
C ALA A 9 -11.98 -15.93 -19.04
N ARG A 10 -12.30 -16.63 -17.93
CA ARG A 10 -12.86 -16.06 -16.71
C ARG A 10 -11.79 -15.92 -15.63
N VAL A 11 -11.70 -14.74 -15.05
CA VAL A 11 -10.76 -14.45 -13.94
C VAL A 11 -11.54 -14.15 -12.67
N ILE A 12 -11.16 -14.79 -11.57
CA ILE A 12 -11.62 -14.40 -10.24
C ILE A 12 -10.50 -13.65 -9.52
N VAL A 13 -10.79 -12.41 -9.10
CA VAL A 13 -9.90 -11.60 -8.28
C VAL A 13 -10.42 -11.62 -6.85
N VAL A 14 -9.62 -12.10 -5.90
CA VAL A 14 -10.00 -12.24 -4.50
C VAL A 14 -9.40 -11.10 -3.69
N GLY A 15 -10.26 -10.22 -3.16
CA GLY A 15 -9.91 -9.02 -2.39
C GLY A 15 -9.94 -7.75 -3.25
N ALA A 16 -10.84 -6.83 -2.92
CA ALA A 16 -10.99 -5.54 -3.58
C ALA A 16 -10.12 -4.43 -2.94
N GLY A 17 -8.92 -4.78 -2.45
CA GLY A 17 -7.89 -3.82 -2.10
C GLY A 17 -7.29 -3.15 -3.34
N PRO A 18 -6.28 -2.26 -3.18
CA PRO A 18 -5.74 -1.49 -4.30
C PRO A 18 -5.26 -2.33 -5.49
N ALA A 19 -4.55 -3.45 -5.24
CA ALA A 19 -4.12 -4.35 -6.31
C ALA A 19 -5.30 -4.99 -7.04
N GLY A 20 -6.27 -5.54 -6.28
CA GLY A 20 -7.38 -6.28 -6.86
C GLY A 20 -8.36 -5.37 -7.59
N ALA A 21 -8.72 -4.21 -7.02
CA ALA A 21 -9.62 -3.25 -7.66
C ALA A 21 -9.01 -2.68 -8.95
N ALA A 22 -7.70 -2.34 -8.93
CA ALA A 22 -7.00 -1.85 -10.10
C ALA A 22 -6.87 -2.94 -11.19
N LEU A 23 -6.51 -4.17 -10.83
CA LEU A 23 -6.42 -5.27 -11.78
C LEU A 23 -7.79 -5.60 -12.41
N ALA A 24 -8.84 -5.68 -11.58
CA ALA A 24 -10.19 -5.95 -12.07
C ALA A 24 -10.67 -4.86 -13.05
N TYR A 25 -10.37 -3.58 -12.75
CA TYR A 25 -10.63 -2.48 -13.68
C TYR A 25 -9.91 -2.68 -15.04
N LEU A 26 -8.62 -2.98 -14.99
CA LEU A 26 -7.81 -3.16 -16.21
C LEU A 26 -8.28 -4.34 -17.06
N LEU A 27 -8.59 -5.48 -16.43
CA LEU A 27 -9.12 -6.66 -17.10
C LEU A 27 -10.49 -6.39 -17.74
N ALA A 28 -11.42 -5.83 -16.96
CA ALA A 28 -12.77 -5.51 -17.43
C ALA A 28 -12.77 -4.50 -18.57
N ARG A 29 -11.93 -3.46 -18.49
CA ARG A 29 -11.74 -2.46 -19.54
C ARG A 29 -11.31 -3.09 -20.88
N ARG A 30 -10.62 -4.21 -20.84
CA ARG A 30 -10.16 -4.96 -22.02
C ARG A 30 -11.13 -6.06 -22.46
N GLY A 31 -12.32 -6.15 -21.84
CA GLY A 31 -13.36 -7.11 -22.20
C GLY A 31 -13.16 -8.51 -21.61
N VAL A 32 -12.24 -8.67 -20.66
CA VAL A 32 -12.09 -9.93 -19.93
C VAL A 32 -13.22 -10.08 -18.92
N GLU A 33 -13.82 -11.27 -18.82
CA GLU A 33 -14.79 -11.58 -17.78
C GLU A 33 -14.08 -11.69 -16.42
N VAL A 34 -14.41 -10.79 -15.49
CA VAL A 34 -13.79 -10.72 -14.17
C VAL A 34 -14.82 -10.63 -13.05
N THR A 35 -14.70 -11.53 -12.08
CA THR A 35 -15.45 -11.46 -10.82
C THR A 35 -14.50 -11.02 -9.71
N LEU A 36 -14.79 -9.84 -9.11
CA LEU A 36 -14.07 -9.30 -7.97
C LEU A 36 -14.82 -9.66 -6.69
N LEU A 37 -14.17 -10.38 -5.79
CA LEU A 37 -14.72 -10.82 -4.51
C LEU A 37 -14.16 -9.96 -3.37
N GLU A 38 -15.02 -9.39 -2.53
CA GLU A 38 -14.63 -8.66 -1.33
C GLU A 38 -15.38 -9.21 -0.10
N ARG A 39 -14.65 -9.55 0.96
CA ARG A 39 -15.22 -10.11 2.18
C ARG A 39 -16.05 -9.11 3.00
N HIS A 40 -15.74 -7.82 2.89
CA HIS A 40 -16.46 -6.75 3.56
C HIS A 40 -17.63 -6.26 2.69
N THR A 41 -18.64 -5.73 3.33
CA THR A 41 -19.83 -5.15 2.67
C THR A 41 -19.56 -3.75 2.14
N ASP A 42 -18.54 -3.06 2.68
CA ASP A 42 -18.10 -1.73 2.28
C ASP A 42 -16.58 -1.61 2.30
N PHE A 43 -16.04 -0.44 1.95
CA PHE A 43 -14.63 -0.11 2.03
C PHE A 43 -14.28 0.78 3.24
N ALA A 44 -15.22 1.01 4.16
CA ALA A 44 -14.98 1.77 5.38
C ALA A 44 -14.00 1.01 6.28
N ARG A 45 -12.71 1.23 6.07
CA ARG A 45 -11.62 0.61 6.82
C ARG A 45 -10.81 1.69 7.53
N GLU A 46 -10.50 1.45 8.78
CA GLU A 46 -9.60 2.32 9.51
C GLU A 46 -8.16 2.17 9.00
N PHE A 47 -7.50 3.29 8.80
CA PHE A 47 -6.07 3.54 8.67
C PHE A 47 -5.25 2.46 7.95
N ARG A 48 -5.20 2.50 6.65
CA ARG A 48 -4.18 1.79 5.87
C ARG A 48 -3.45 2.78 5.00
N GLY A 49 -2.18 2.46 4.63
CA GLY A 49 -1.30 3.35 3.88
C GLY A 49 -2.01 4.17 2.81
N GLU A 50 -2.24 5.45 3.12
CA GLU A 50 -3.11 6.35 2.36
C GLU A 50 -2.30 7.34 1.52
N VAL A 51 -0.97 7.18 1.46
CA VAL A 51 -0.12 8.07 0.65
C VAL A 51 0.13 7.46 -0.72
N LEU A 52 -0.36 8.15 -1.74
CA LEU A 52 0.06 7.92 -3.11
C LEU A 52 1.31 8.76 -3.40
N LEU A 53 2.38 8.07 -3.71
CA LEU A 53 3.64 8.61 -4.19
C LEU A 53 3.61 8.75 -5.73
N PRO A 54 4.57 9.45 -6.34
CA PRO A 54 4.62 9.61 -7.79
C PRO A 54 4.41 8.32 -8.59
N GLY A 55 5.01 7.19 -8.16
CA GLY A 55 4.84 5.91 -8.87
C GLY A 55 3.44 5.32 -8.81
N GLY A 56 2.69 5.57 -7.73
CA GLY A 56 1.27 5.19 -7.62
C GLY A 56 0.35 6.14 -8.38
N LEU A 57 0.66 7.43 -8.35
CA LEU A 57 -0.08 8.45 -9.12
C LEU A 57 0.11 8.25 -10.63
N ASP A 58 1.32 7.92 -11.06
CA ASP A 58 1.61 7.56 -12.45
C ASP A 58 0.81 6.31 -12.87
N ALA A 59 0.66 5.31 -12.00
CA ALA A 59 -0.18 4.16 -12.29
C ALA A 59 -1.66 4.54 -12.48
N ILE A 60 -2.21 5.44 -11.65
CA ILE A 60 -3.58 5.98 -11.80
C ILE A 60 -3.72 6.71 -13.15
N ASP A 61 -2.73 7.50 -13.52
CA ASP A 61 -2.71 8.23 -14.77
C ASP A 61 -2.67 7.31 -15.99
N GLN A 62 -1.81 6.30 -15.98
CA GLN A 62 -1.72 5.29 -17.03
C GLN A 62 -3.01 4.48 -17.20
N MET A 63 -3.77 4.27 -16.13
CA MET A 63 -5.10 3.70 -16.18
C MET A 63 -6.15 4.61 -16.82
N GLY A 64 -5.82 5.90 -17.11
CA GLY A 64 -6.76 6.89 -17.62
C GLY A 64 -7.76 7.38 -16.58
N LEU A 65 -7.40 7.28 -15.28
CA LEU A 65 -8.29 7.60 -14.17
C LEU A 65 -7.95 8.92 -13.46
N TRP A 66 -7.02 9.73 -14.03
CA TRP A 66 -6.57 10.96 -13.38
C TRP A 66 -7.71 11.91 -13.02
N ASP A 67 -8.61 12.21 -13.96
CA ASP A 67 -9.73 13.13 -13.71
C ASP A 67 -10.73 12.59 -12.69
N ALA A 68 -10.90 11.28 -12.62
CA ALA A 68 -11.73 10.64 -11.59
C ALA A 68 -11.06 10.71 -10.23
N PHE A 69 -9.74 10.51 -10.20
CA PHE A 69 -8.92 10.60 -9.00
C PHE A 69 -8.91 12.02 -8.40
N GLU A 70 -8.80 13.07 -9.22
CA GLU A 70 -8.84 14.45 -8.72
C GLU A 70 -10.19 14.83 -8.07
N ARG A 71 -11.25 14.05 -8.28
CA ARG A 71 -12.58 14.26 -7.67
C ARG A 71 -12.80 13.55 -6.35
N ILE A 72 -11.94 12.63 -5.94
CA ILE A 72 -12.05 11.97 -4.62
C ILE A 72 -11.31 12.77 -3.56
N ASP A 73 -11.64 12.51 -2.29
CA ASP A 73 -11.02 13.20 -1.16
C ASP A 73 -9.52 12.88 -1.05
N HIS A 74 -8.71 13.92 -1.20
CA HIS A 74 -7.28 13.83 -1.02
C HIS A 74 -6.66 15.17 -0.62
N VAL A 75 -5.46 15.12 -0.06
CA VAL A 75 -4.64 16.31 0.23
C VAL A 75 -3.35 16.24 -0.57
N LYS A 76 -3.10 17.23 -1.41
CA LYS A 76 -1.81 17.39 -2.08
C LYS A 76 -0.78 17.85 -1.07
N LEU A 77 0.27 17.05 -0.91
CA LEU A 77 1.41 17.41 -0.07
C LEU A 77 2.35 18.34 -0.86
N GLU A 78 2.83 19.39 -0.21
CA GLU A 78 3.68 20.39 -0.85
C GLU A 78 5.15 20.26 -0.50
N ALA A 79 5.45 19.67 0.66
CA ALA A 79 6.82 19.44 1.07
C ALA A 79 6.99 18.22 1.97
N LEU A 80 8.23 17.75 2.07
CA LEU A 80 8.73 16.86 3.11
C LEU A 80 9.63 17.65 4.04
N GLU A 81 9.35 17.60 5.33
CA GLU A 81 10.20 18.15 6.37
C GLU A 81 10.72 17.04 7.28
N VAL A 82 11.99 17.09 7.63
CA VAL A 82 12.59 16.19 8.61
C VAL A 82 13.19 16.98 9.74
N TYR A 83 12.76 16.66 10.94
CA TYR A 83 13.24 17.22 12.19
C TYR A 83 14.12 16.20 12.91
N VAL A 84 15.27 16.64 13.41
CA VAL A 84 16.14 15.83 14.27
C VAL A 84 16.31 16.57 15.58
N ASN A 85 15.96 15.92 16.70
CA ASN A 85 15.95 16.55 18.02
C ASN A 85 15.20 17.90 18.05
N ARG A 86 14.00 17.93 17.44
CA ARG A 86 13.08 19.07 17.33
C ARG A 86 13.53 20.21 16.41
N GLU A 87 14.72 20.15 15.80
CA GLU A 87 15.22 21.13 14.85
C GLU A 87 15.01 20.63 13.41
N ARG A 88 14.47 21.48 12.54
CA ARG A 88 14.29 21.16 11.12
C ARG A 88 15.64 21.06 10.42
N ARG A 89 15.98 19.89 9.93
CA ARG A 89 17.23 19.57 9.24
C ARG A 89 17.08 19.38 7.73
N LEU A 90 15.87 19.09 7.27
CA LEU A 90 15.56 18.97 5.86
C LEU A 90 14.23 19.64 5.57
N HIS A 91 14.19 20.37 4.48
CA HIS A 91 12.98 20.84 3.84
C HIS A 91 13.11 20.59 2.33
N MET A 92 12.24 19.77 1.79
CA MET A 92 12.22 19.42 0.36
C MET A 92 10.83 19.71 -0.20
N GLN A 93 10.74 20.69 -1.06
CA GLN A 93 9.50 21.01 -1.76
C GLN A 93 9.22 19.97 -2.87
N PHE A 94 7.96 19.60 -3.02
CA PHE A 94 7.48 18.82 -4.15
C PHE A 94 7.14 19.74 -5.32
N ALA A 95 8.16 20.46 -5.79
CA ALA A 95 8.02 21.48 -6.81
C ALA A 95 7.56 20.90 -8.16
N PRO A 96 6.71 21.64 -8.91
CA PRO A 96 6.18 21.18 -10.20
C PRO A 96 7.26 20.79 -11.21
N GLU A 97 8.43 21.46 -11.17
CA GLU A 97 9.56 21.19 -12.08
C GLU A 97 10.14 19.77 -11.89
N SER A 98 10.04 19.24 -10.66
CA SER A 98 10.59 17.91 -10.31
C SER A 98 9.54 16.81 -10.29
N PHE A 99 8.30 17.15 -9.97
CA PHE A 99 7.22 16.19 -9.71
C PHE A 99 6.06 16.31 -10.72
N GLY A 100 6.00 17.40 -11.48
CA GLY A 100 4.86 17.67 -12.36
C GLY A 100 3.54 17.63 -11.58
N ARG A 101 2.56 16.90 -12.12
CA ARG A 101 1.28 16.63 -11.43
C ARG A 101 1.35 15.55 -10.38
N PHE A 102 2.46 14.80 -10.30
CA PHE A 102 2.63 13.62 -9.44
C PHE A 102 3.21 13.95 -8.05
N ALA A 103 3.11 15.19 -7.57
CA ALA A 103 3.43 15.48 -6.17
C ALA A 103 2.60 14.58 -5.25
N PRO A 104 3.20 14.03 -4.16
CA PRO A 104 2.51 13.06 -3.29
C PRO A 104 1.14 13.53 -2.81
N ARG A 105 0.20 12.59 -2.69
CA ARG A 105 -1.18 12.83 -2.23
C ARG A 105 -1.48 11.96 -1.02
N TRP A 106 -2.07 12.56 0.01
CA TRP A 106 -2.74 11.78 1.05
C TRP A 106 -4.18 11.55 0.62
N VAL A 107 -4.56 10.30 0.43
CA VAL A 107 -5.81 9.90 -0.26
C VAL A 107 -6.72 9.14 0.67
N SER A 108 -8.02 9.37 0.61
CA SER A 108 -9.00 8.47 1.19
C SER A 108 -8.97 7.13 0.44
N GLN A 109 -8.41 6.10 1.08
CA GLN A 109 -8.37 4.76 0.47
C GLN A 109 -9.77 4.21 0.18
N PRO A 110 -10.79 4.37 1.06
CA PRO A 110 -12.17 3.99 0.72
C PRO A 110 -12.66 4.67 -0.56
N ALA A 111 -12.46 5.99 -0.70
CA ALA A 111 -12.89 6.73 -1.88
C ALA A 111 -12.14 6.28 -3.15
N LEU A 112 -10.85 5.97 -3.04
CA LEU A 112 -10.05 5.42 -4.15
C LEU A 112 -10.60 4.05 -4.60
N LEU A 113 -10.94 3.16 -3.67
CA LEU A 113 -11.46 1.84 -3.99
C LEU A 113 -12.88 1.92 -4.59
N GLU A 114 -13.75 2.77 -4.05
CA GLU A 114 -15.08 3.02 -4.63
C GLU A 114 -14.98 3.61 -6.03
N MET A 115 -14.04 4.52 -6.27
CA MET A 115 -13.78 5.05 -7.61
C MET A 115 -13.36 3.95 -8.59
N LEU A 116 -12.40 3.09 -8.21
CA LEU A 116 -11.91 2.01 -9.07
C LEU A 116 -13.03 1.03 -9.42
N VAL A 117 -13.78 0.59 -8.41
CA VAL A 117 -14.90 -0.34 -8.58
C VAL A 117 -16.05 0.30 -9.36
N GLY A 118 -16.39 1.54 -9.05
CA GLY A 118 -17.42 2.29 -9.78
C GLY A 118 -17.09 2.47 -11.27
N LYS A 119 -15.81 2.69 -11.60
CA LYS A 119 -15.35 2.74 -12.99
C LYS A 119 -15.37 1.37 -13.66
N SER A 120 -15.10 0.31 -12.92
CA SER A 120 -15.18 -1.06 -13.43
C SER A 120 -16.62 -1.48 -13.78
N ALA A 121 -17.59 -1.02 -13.00
CA ALA A 121 -19.02 -1.34 -13.20
C ALA A 121 -19.57 -0.88 -14.55
N ALA A 122 -18.89 0.02 -15.27
CA ALA A 122 -19.25 0.42 -16.63
C ALA A 122 -18.99 -0.68 -17.69
N PHE A 123 -18.25 -1.73 -17.36
CA PHE A 123 -17.89 -2.79 -18.30
C PHE A 123 -18.76 -4.04 -18.12
N PRO A 124 -19.39 -4.58 -19.19
CA PRO A 124 -20.34 -5.70 -19.07
C PRO A 124 -19.75 -6.98 -18.46
N GLY A 125 -18.44 -7.23 -18.67
CA GLY A 125 -17.73 -8.40 -18.13
C GLY A 125 -17.33 -8.28 -16.66
N PHE A 126 -17.62 -7.17 -15.98
CA PHE A 126 -17.26 -6.95 -14.59
C PHE A 126 -18.40 -7.33 -13.64
N ARG A 127 -18.06 -8.12 -12.61
CA ARG A 127 -18.95 -8.43 -11.49
C ARG A 127 -18.23 -8.19 -10.16
N LEU A 128 -18.88 -7.48 -9.24
CA LEU A 128 -18.43 -7.32 -7.85
C LEU A 128 -19.37 -8.09 -6.92
N GLU A 129 -18.79 -8.89 -6.03
CA GLU A 129 -19.50 -9.54 -4.93
C GLU A 129 -18.92 -9.08 -3.59
N ARG A 130 -19.65 -8.24 -2.87
CA ARG A 130 -19.32 -7.80 -1.52
C ARG A 130 -19.91 -8.77 -0.48
N GLY A 131 -19.27 -8.85 0.70
CA GLY A 131 -19.67 -9.81 1.74
C GLY A 131 -19.30 -11.26 1.36
N ALA A 132 -18.46 -11.46 0.36
CA ALA A 132 -18.08 -12.75 -0.22
C ALA A 132 -16.70 -13.19 0.33
N THR A 133 -16.69 -14.22 1.17
CA THR A 133 -15.48 -14.73 1.80
C THR A 133 -15.02 -16.02 1.13
N VAL A 134 -13.84 -16.02 0.50
CA VAL A 134 -13.24 -17.25 -0.05
C VAL A 134 -12.80 -18.17 1.08
N ARG A 135 -13.19 -19.45 1.03
CA ARG A 135 -12.89 -20.49 2.01
C ARG A 135 -11.88 -21.51 1.50
N ALA A 136 -11.96 -21.85 0.22
CA ALA A 136 -11.09 -22.84 -0.40
C ALA A 136 -10.84 -22.53 -1.88
N LEU A 137 -9.82 -23.14 -2.45
CA LEU A 137 -9.61 -23.24 -3.88
C LEU A 137 -10.27 -24.53 -4.38
N LEU A 138 -10.80 -24.50 -5.58
CA LEU A 138 -11.31 -25.67 -6.28
C LEU A 138 -10.20 -26.26 -7.15
N GLU A 139 -9.98 -27.57 -7.02
CA GLU A 139 -8.92 -28.25 -7.76
C GLU A 139 -9.53 -29.10 -8.88
N ASP A 140 -8.85 -29.12 -10.02
CA ASP A 140 -9.17 -29.97 -11.14
C ASP A 140 -7.87 -30.40 -11.85
N GLY A 141 -7.55 -31.69 -11.86
CA GLY A 141 -6.34 -32.23 -12.47
C GLY A 141 -5.02 -31.59 -11.94
N GLY A 142 -4.93 -31.22 -10.67
CA GLY A 142 -3.74 -30.57 -10.09
C GLY A 142 -3.61 -29.08 -10.39
N ARG A 143 -4.66 -28.47 -10.96
CA ARG A 143 -4.76 -27.04 -11.27
C ARG A 143 -5.91 -26.43 -10.47
N CYS A 144 -5.74 -25.19 -10.00
CA CYS A 144 -6.84 -24.43 -9.46
C CYS A 144 -7.82 -24.05 -10.58
N ALA A 145 -9.09 -24.39 -10.39
CA ALA A 145 -10.18 -24.18 -11.33
C ALA A 145 -11.28 -23.26 -10.80
N GLY A 146 -11.01 -22.54 -9.68
CA GLY A 146 -11.97 -21.63 -9.07
C GLY A 146 -11.87 -21.56 -7.56
N VAL A 147 -12.92 -21.04 -6.94
CA VAL A 147 -12.99 -20.83 -5.48
C VAL A 147 -14.32 -21.27 -4.89
N ARG A 148 -14.32 -21.70 -3.63
CA ARG A 148 -15.50 -21.86 -2.80
C ARG A 148 -15.68 -20.60 -1.96
N VAL A 149 -16.87 -20.01 -2.03
CA VAL A 149 -17.20 -18.70 -1.43
C VAL A 149 -18.34 -18.86 -0.45
N LEU A 150 -18.24 -18.23 0.70
CA LEU A 150 -19.32 -18.03 1.66
C LEU A 150 -19.82 -16.60 1.59
N SER A 151 -21.11 -16.42 1.34
CA SER A 151 -21.82 -15.13 1.33
C SER A 151 -23.08 -15.20 2.19
N ALA A 152 -23.84 -14.10 2.26
CA ALA A 152 -25.14 -14.08 2.94
C ALA A 152 -26.15 -15.08 2.32
N ALA A 153 -26.00 -15.44 1.03
CA ALA A 153 -26.81 -16.42 0.33
C ALA A 153 -26.38 -17.88 0.60
N GLY A 154 -25.34 -18.09 1.40
CA GLY A 154 -24.78 -19.40 1.69
C GLY A 154 -23.48 -19.67 0.95
N GLU A 155 -23.09 -20.94 0.92
CA GLU A 155 -21.87 -21.40 0.26
C GLU A 155 -22.12 -21.72 -1.22
N SER A 156 -21.20 -21.30 -2.08
CA SER A 156 -21.26 -21.53 -3.53
C SER A 156 -19.88 -21.77 -4.11
N GLU A 157 -19.83 -22.36 -5.31
CA GLU A 157 -18.60 -22.57 -6.08
C GLU A 157 -18.60 -21.70 -7.32
N LEU A 158 -17.51 -20.97 -7.51
CA LEU A 158 -17.27 -20.14 -8.69
C LEU A 158 -16.08 -20.72 -9.47
N ARG A 159 -16.30 -21.06 -10.74
CA ARG A 159 -15.26 -21.58 -11.64
C ARG A 159 -14.54 -20.46 -12.37
N ALA A 160 -13.23 -20.62 -12.57
CA ALA A 160 -12.38 -19.66 -13.29
C ALA A 160 -11.18 -20.37 -13.92
N ASP A 161 -10.64 -19.75 -14.97
CA ASP A 161 -9.40 -20.18 -15.61
C ASP A 161 -8.16 -19.71 -14.84
N LEU A 162 -8.31 -18.60 -14.09
CA LEU A 162 -7.29 -18.07 -13.20
C LEU A 162 -7.92 -17.45 -11.95
N VAL A 163 -7.36 -17.75 -10.78
CA VAL A 163 -7.65 -17.09 -9.51
C VAL A 163 -6.49 -16.18 -9.14
N VAL A 164 -6.76 -14.87 -8.98
CA VAL A 164 -5.76 -13.88 -8.55
C VAL A 164 -6.04 -13.48 -7.12
N GLY A 165 -5.14 -13.86 -6.20
CA GLY A 165 -5.20 -13.49 -4.79
C GLY A 165 -4.65 -12.07 -4.56
N CYS A 166 -5.53 -11.16 -4.14
CA CYS A 166 -5.26 -9.78 -3.72
C CYS A 166 -5.80 -9.53 -2.31
N ASP A 167 -5.96 -10.59 -1.52
CA ASP A 167 -6.68 -10.64 -0.25
C ASP A 167 -5.84 -10.27 0.98
N GLY A 168 -4.71 -9.61 0.72
CA GLY A 168 -3.91 -8.91 1.72
C GLY A 168 -3.01 -9.81 2.57
N ARG A 169 -2.51 -9.26 3.69
CA ARG A 169 -1.47 -9.84 4.55
C ARG A 169 -1.74 -11.27 5.01
N GLY A 170 -2.99 -11.57 5.33
CA GLY A 170 -3.42 -12.91 5.73
C GLY A 170 -4.04 -13.69 4.58
N SER A 171 -3.49 -13.59 3.37
CA SER A 171 -4.07 -14.18 2.16
C SER A 171 -4.52 -15.64 2.33
N VAL A 172 -5.81 -15.87 2.13
CA VAL A 172 -6.39 -17.23 2.08
C VAL A 172 -5.94 -17.92 0.80
N VAL A 173 -5.91 -17.18 -0.32
CA VAL A 173 -5.47 -17.72 -1.61
C VAL A 173 -4.03 -18.24 -1.49
N ARG A 174 -3.09 -17.43 -0.96
CA ARG A 174 -1.69 -17.85 -0.76
C ARG A 174 -1.59 -19.13 0.07
N ARG A 175 -2.28 -19.15 1.24
CA ARG A 175 -2.24 -20.32 2.13
C ARG A 175 -2.86 -21.57 1.51
N ARG A 176 -4.02 -21.44 0.83
CA ARG A 176 -4.69 -22.57 0.18
C ARG A 176 -3.95 -23.06 -1.06
N ALA A 177 -3.20 -22.17 -1.70
CA ALA A 177 -2.30 -22.53 -2.79
C ALA A 177 -0.95 -23.10 -2.30
N GLU A 178 -0.73 -23.18 -0.99
CA GLU A 178 0.52 -23.68 -0.38
C GLU A 178 1.78 -22.97 -0.89
N LEU A 179 1.64 -21.68 -1.23
CA LEU A 179 2.78 -20.89 -1.71
C LEU A 179 3.72 -20.58 -0.55
N PRO A 180 5.02 -20.96 -0.66
CA PRO A 180 5.98 -20.76 0.42
C PRO A 180 6.25 -19.29 0.66
N GLU A 181 6.43 -18.90 1.93
CA GLU A 181 6.70 -17.53 2.33
C GLU A 181 7.98 -17.40 3.15
N ALA A 182 8.63 -16.25 3.04
CA ALA A 182 9.69 -15.81 3.92
C ALA A 182 9.19 -14.64 4.78
N GLN A 183 9.47 -14.71 6.08
CA GLN A 183 9.14 -13.64 7.01
C GLN A 183 10.41 -12.90 7.40
N ASP A 184 10.41 -11.58 7.21
CA ASP A 184 11.47 -10.71 7.71
C ASP A 184 10.99 -10.05 9.00
N PRO A 185 11.64 -10.28 10.17
CA PRO A 185 11.23 -9.69 11.41
C PRO A 185 11.34 -8.16 11.36
N VAL A 186 10.23 -7.49 11.58
CA VAL A 186 10.17 -6.02 11.68
C VAL A 186 10.16 -5.65 13.16
N PRO A 187 11.17 -4.92 13.67
CA PRO A 187 11.31 -4.65 15.11
C PRO A 187 10.41 -3.52 15.62
N MET A 188 9.36 -3.18 14.88
CA MET A 188 8.51 -2.04 15.19
C MET A 188 7.03 -2.31 14.93
N ASP A 189 6.20 -1.53 15.62
CA ASP A 189 4.78 -1.34 15.34
C ASP A 189 4.51 0.14 15.14
N VAL A 190 3.34 0.49 14.60
CA VAL A 190 2.93 1.88 14.39
C VAL A 190 1.61 2.15 15.09
N VAL A 191 1.61 3.13 15.97
CA VAL A 191 0.39 3.66 16.60
C VAL A 191 -0.05 4.88 15.80
N TRP A 192 -1.23 4.79 15.23
CA TRP A 192 -1.85 5.87 14.48
C TRP A 192 -2.91 6.58 15.32
N CYS A 193 -3.00 7.89 15.17
CA CYS A 193 -4.14 8.68 15.65
C CYS A 193 -4.44 9.82 14.69
N LYS A 194 -5.66 10.36 14.78
CA LYS A 194 -6.07 11.58 14.07
C LYS A 194 -6.46 12.65 15.07
N LEU A 195 -6.06 13.88 14.81
CA LEU A 195 -6.40 15.07 15.56
C LEU A 195 -6.94 16.14 14.60
N PRO A 196 -7.63 17.17 15.08
CA PRO A 196 -7.98 18.33 14.26
C PRO A 196 -6.75 18.90 13.56
N LEU A 197 -6.91 19.39 12.35
CA LEU A 197 -5.80 19.95 11.56
C LEU A 197 -5.40 21.32 12.12
N PRO A 198 -4.17 21.53 12.60
CA PRO A 198 -3.72 22.85 13.05
C PRO A 198 -3.44 23.79 11.88
N ASP A 199 -3.63 25.10 12.10
CA ASP A 199 -3.48 26.14 11.07
C ASP A 199 -2.13 26.12 10.36
N PHE A 200 -1.04 25.85 11.08
CA PHE A 200 0.29 25.80 10.46
C PHE A 200 0.40 24.67 9.43
N ALA A 201 -0.22 23.53 9.71
CA ALA A 201 -0.20 22.38 8.81
C ALA A 201 -1.22 22.51 7.65
N ALA A 202 -2.31 23.24 7.88
CA ALA A 202 -3.26 23.58 6.83
C ALA A 202 -2.63 24.50 5.78
N ARG A 203 -1.77 25.44 6.21
CA ARG A 203 -1.10 26.41 5.33
C ARG A 203 0.00 25.78 4.49
N ASP A 204 0.88 24.97 5.06
CA ASP A 204 2.08 24.47 4.37
C ASP A 204 1.98 23.07 3.82
N ARG A 205 0.94 22.31 4.21
CA ARG A 205 0.64 20.94 3.74
C ARG A 205 1.86 20.02 3.64
N SER A 206 2.77 20.14 4.63
CA SER A 206 3.99 19.35 4.67
C SER A 206 3.78 17.99 5.33
N PHE A 207 4.40 16.97 4.75
CA PHE A 207 4.64 15.70 5.45
C PHE A 207 5.84 15.88 6.38
N ARG A 208 5.66 15.63 7.67
CA ARG A 208 6.69 15.84 8.69
C ARG A 208 7.16 14.54 9.32
N GLY A 209 8.47 14.35 9.37
CA GLY A 209 9.11 13.30 10.12
C GLY A 209 9.92 13.86 11.28
N TYR A 210 9.76 13.33 12.48
CA TYR A 210 10.47 13.75 13.70
C TYR A 210 11.28 12.58 14.25
N LEU A 211 12.59 12.78 14.33
CA LEU A 211 13.56 11.79 14.81
C LEU A 211 14.30 12.35 16.03
N GLY A 212 14.37 11.56 17.09
CA GLY A 212 15.12 11.96 18.29
C GLY A 212 14.73 11.18 19.52
N GLY A 213 15.65 11.03 20.47
CA GLY A 213 15.38 10.34 21.73
C GLY A 213 14.93 8.88 21.61
N GLY A 214 15.27 8.18 20.51
CA GLY A 214 14.77 6.82 20.23
C GLY A 214 13.34 6.78 19.69
N HIS A 215 12.75 7.91 19.35
CA HIS A 215 11.41 8.04 18.80
C HIS A 215 11.45 8.41 17.31
N LEU A 216 10.48 7.91 16.56
CA LEU A 216 10.14 8.35 15.23
C LEU A 216 8.65 8.64 15.17
N LEU A 217 8.31 9.89 14.87
CA LEU A 217 6.92 10.30 14.62
C LEU A 217 6.81 10.83 13.20
N LEU A 218 5.65 10.58 12.61
CA LEU A 218 5.26 11.14 11.33
C LEU A 218 3.97 11.92 11.53
N ALA A 219 3.84 13.07 10.88
CA ALA A 219 2.62 13.87 10.93
C ALA A 219 2.35 14.47 9.55
N ALA A 220 1.09 14.44 9.13
CA ALA A 220 0.69 15.03 7.86
C ALA A 220 -0.77 15.48 7.89
N PRO A 221 -1.12 16.54 7.15
CA PRO A 221 -2.50 16.90 6.89
C PRO A 221 -3.16 15.81 6.05
N VAL A 222 -4.39 15.46 6.42
CA VAL A 222 -5.21 14.48 5.71
C VAL A 222 -6.58 15.07 5.38
N TYR A 223 -7.34 14.38 4.56
CA TYR A 223 -8.71 14.80 4.21
C TYR A 223 -9.61 14.93 5.45
N GLY A 224 -10.71 15.68 5.31
CA GLY A 224 -11.67 15.90 6.39
C GLY A 224 -11.21 16.89 7.47
N GLY A 225 -10.23 17.78 7.18
CA GLY A 225 -9.77 18.78 8.14
C GLY A 225 -9.01 18.17 9.34
N LEU A 226 -8.33 17.05 9.11
CA LEU A 226 -7.60 16.30 10.14
C LEU A 226 -6.09 16.29 9.87
N MET A 227 -5.33 16.09 10.94
CA MET A 227 -3.91 15.72 10.91
C MET A 227 -3.78 14.27 11.37
N GLN A 228 -3.12 13.45 10.58
CA GLN A 228 -2.79 12.09 10.97
C GLN A 228 -1.38 12.02 11.52
N ILE A 229 -1.25 11.32 12.65
CA ILE A 229 0.02 11.14 13.36
C ILE A 229 0.31 9.66 13.47
N ALA A 230 1.55 9.27 13.15
CA ALA A 230 2.07 7.94 13.34
C ALA A 230 3.19 7.99 14.38
N TRP A 231 3.08 7.20 15.42
CA TRP A 231 4.18 6.96 16.34
C TRP A 231 4.73 5.56 16.13
N ILE A 232 5.97 5.50 15.67
CA ILE A 232 6.68 4.26 15.47
C ILE A 232 7.28 3.84 16.80
N ILE A 233 6.87 2.67 17.28
CA ILE A 233 7.25 2.11 18.58
C ILE A 233 7.96 0.76 18.38
N ARG A 234 8.65 0.30 19.41
CA ARG A 234 9.21 -1.06 19.42
C ARG A 234 8.08 -2.10 19.36
N LYS A 235 8.32 -3.17 18.62
CA LYS A 235 7.36 -4.28 18.51
C LYS A 235 6.91 -4.78 19.87
N GLY A 236 5.58 -4.89 20.06
CA GLY A 236 4.97 -5.34 21.31
C GLY A 236 4.86 -4.29 22.42
N ALA A 237 5.36 -3.07 22.24
CA ALA A 237 5.31 -2.03 23.28
C ALA A 237 3.91 -1.38 23.45
N PHE A 238 2.96 -1.65 22.56
CA PHE A 238 1.64 -1.00 22.56
C PHE A 238 0.82 -1.28 23.83
N GLY A 239 0.90 -2.50 24.38
CA GLY A 239 0.17 -2.84 25.62
C GLY A 239 0.48 -1.88 26.76
N ALA A 240 1.77 -1.68 27.06
CA ALA A 240 2.23 -0.75 28.09
C ALA A 240 1.85 0.73 27.81
N LEU A 241 1.81 1.12 26.52
CA LEU A 241 1.36 2.47 26.14
C LEU A 241 -0.14 2.65 26.35
N ARG A 242 -0.93 1.66 25.96
CA ARG A 242 -2.38 1.67 26.14
C ARG A 242 -2.75 1.75 27.62
N ASP A 243 -2.05 1.00 28.48
CA ASP A 243 -2.31 0.97 29.93
C ASP A 243 -1.98 2.33 30.61
N ARG A 244 -1.06 3.13 30.02
CA ARG A 244 -0.77 4.51 30.45
C ARG A 244 -1.84 5.51 29.98
N GLY A 245 -2.69 5.14 29.05
CA GLY A 245 -3.70 6.01 28.45
C GLY A 245 -3.19 6.89 27.30
N MET A 246 -4.10 7.33 26.42
CA MET A 246 -3.75 8.10 25.22
C MET A 246 -3.23 9.50 25.57
N SER A 247 -3.76 10.13 26.61
CA SER A 247 -3.26 11.44 27.12
C SER A 247 -1.76 11.39 27.42
N ALA A 248 -1.30 10.37 28.17
CA ALA A 248 0.12 10.20 28.46
C ALA A 248 0.96 9.91 27.20
N CYS A 249 0.38 9.23 26.19
CA CYS A 249 1.04 9.02 24.92
C CYS A 249 1.22 10.33 24.13
N LEU A 250 0.20 11.17 24.06
CA LEU A 250 0.28 12.48 23.39
C LEU A 250 1.26 13.42 24.09
N GLU A 251 1.29 13.44 25.41
CA GLU A 251 2.27 14.17 26.20
C GLU A 251 3.72 13.69 25.92
N GLU A 252 3.91 12.38 25.79
CA GLU A 252 5.23 11.84 25.43
C GLU A 252 5.63 12.23 24.00
N MET A 253 4.73 12.09 23.02
CA MET A 253 4.95 12.53 21.64
C MET A 253 5.33 14.02 21.58
N ALA A 254 4.67 14.88 22.38
CA ALA A 254 4.88 16.31 22.42
C ALA A 254 6.32 16.71 22.79
N LYS A 255 7.06 15.85 23.50
CA LYS A 255 8.47 16.10 23.86
C LYS A 255 9.42 15.98 22.66
N HIS A 256 9.01 15.30 21.59
CA HIS A 256 9.88 14.88 20.48
C HIS A 256 9.60 15.59 19.14
N VAL A 257 8.60 16.47 19.11
CA VAL A 257 8.17 17.18 17.89
C VAL A 257 8.52 18.67 17.94
N SER A 258 8.25 19.39 16.85
CA SER A 258 8.42 20.86 16.78
C SER A 258 7.55 21.57 17.82
N PRO A 259 7.90 22.80 18.24
CA PRO A 259 7.13 23.55 19.24
C PRO A 259 5.64 23.67 18.90
N ASP A 260 5.30 24.00 17.65
CA ASP A 260 3.93 24.18 17.20
C ASP A 260 3.11 22.87 17.31
N LEU A 261 3.70 21.75 16.87
CA LEU A 261 3.04 20.46 17.00
C LEU A 261 2.99 19.97 18.45
N SER A 262 4.01 20.29 19.25
CA SER A 262 4.04 20.00 20.69
C SER A 262 2.89 20.68 21.43
N GLU A 263 2.65 21.96 21.16
CA GLU A 263 1.54 22.70 21.74
C GLU A 263 0.19 22.11 21.30
N HIS A 264 0.04 21.78 20.02
CA HIS A 264 -1.16 21.17 19.48
C HIS A 264 -1.47 19.81 20.12
N LEU A 265 -0.47 18.93 20.29
CA LEU A 265 -0.62 17.63 20.95
C LEU A 265 -1.09 17.78 22.40
N ARG A 266 -0.52 18.73 23.17
CA ARG A 266 -0.92 19.00 24.55
C ARG A 266 -2.33 19.55 24.66
N ARG A 267 -2.72 20.44 23.74
CA ARG A 267 -4.08 21.00 23.70
C ARG A 267 -5.12 19.92 23.53
N HIS A 268 -4.82 18.89 22.75
CA HIS A 268 -5.71 17.76 22.44
C HIS A 268 -5.44 16.49 23.27
N ALA A 269 -4.59 16.59 24.31
CA ALA A 269 -4.20 15.43 25.12
C ALA A 269 -5.38 14.79 25.89
N HIS A 270 -6.43 15.55 26.14
CA HIS A 270 -7.64 15.10 26.87
C HIS A 270 -8.83 14.82 25.97
N ASP A 271 -8.67 14.97 24.66
CA ASP A 271 -9.73 14.63 23.72
C ASP A 271 -9.88 13.10 23.62
N ALA A 272 -11.06 12.66 23.20
CA ALA A 272 -11.33 11.25 22.94
C ALA A 272 -10.62 10.79 21.67
N VAL A 273 -9.31 10.56 21.78
CA VAL A 273 -8.48 10.08 20.66
C VAL A 273 -8.47 8.56 20.62
N HIS A 274 -8.93 7.99 19.52
CA HIS A 274 -8.95 6.54 19.29
C HIS A 274 -7.68 6.13 18.54
N PRO A 275 -6.69 5.51 19.24
CA PRO A 275 -5.49 5.03 18.57
C PRO A 275 -5.78 3.73 17.83
N PHE A 276 -5.15 3.58 16.67
CA PHE A 276 -5.13 2.33 15.91
C PHE A 276 -3.72 1.75 15.89
N LEU A 277 -3.58 0.48 16.30
CA LEU A 277 -2.32 -0.24 16.21
C LEU A 277 -2.19 -0.92 14.85
N LEU A 278 -1.18 -0.53 14.08
CA LEU A 278 -0.71 -1.29 12.95
C LEU A 278 0.44 -2.19 13.41
N SER A 279 0.15 -3.47 13.70
CA SER A 279 1.20 -4.46 13.89
C SER A 279 1.89 -4.69 12.56
N THR A 280 3.18 -4.33 12.51
CA THR A 280 3.91 -4.40 11.26
C THR A 280 4.43 -5.80 11.02
N VAL A 281 4.27 -6.24 9.78
CA VAL A 281 4.81 -7.48 9.24
C VAL A 281 5.49 -7.13 7.93
N SER A 282 6.62 -7.73 7.65
CA SER A 282 7.24 -7.73 6.33
C SER A 282 7.44 -9.19 5.95
N ASP A 283 6.56 -9.68 5.10
CA ASP A 283 6.64 -11.02 4.55
C ASP A 283 6.63 -10.95 3.02
N ARG A 284 7.04 -12.02 2.40
CA ARG A 284 6.92 -12.19 0.95
C ARG A 284 6.73 -13.65 0.60
N ALA A 285 5.86 -13.91 -0.35
CA ALA A 285 5.79 -15.19 -0.99
C ALA A 285 7.08 -15.46 -1.79
N LEU A 286 7.67 -16.62 -1.62
CA LEU A 286 8.84 -17.05 -2.41
C LEU A 286 8.43 -17.49 -3.81
N ALA A 287 7.21 -18.03 -3.94
CA ALA A 287 6.53 -18.27 -5.20
C ALA A 287 5.19 -17.52 -5.18
N TRP A 288 4.89 -16.77 -6.26
CA TRP A 288 3.65 -16.00 -6.38
C TRP A 288 2.58 -16.75 -7.16
N THR A 289 2.95 -17.88 -7.75
CA THR A 289 2.09 -18.61 -8.67
C THR A 289 2.25 -20.11 -8.54
N ARG A 290 1.16 -20.82 -8.81
CA ARG A 290 1.09 -22.23 -9.18
C ARG A 290 0.01 -22.41 -10.26
N PRO A 291 -0.15 -23.59 -10.85
CA PRO A 291 -1.16 -23.76 -11.92
C PRO A 291 -2.54 -23.23 -11.52
N GLY A 292 -3.05 -22.25 -12.28
CA GLY A 292 -4.34 -21.59 -12.06
C GLY A 292 -4.39 -20.55 -10.93
N VAL A 293 -3.27 -20.21 -10.29
CA VAL A 293 -3.20 -19.20 -9.22
C VAL A 293 -2.09 -18.21 -9.45
N LEU A 294 -2.37 -16.94 -9.18
CA LEU A 294 -1.41 -15.84 -9.02
C LEU A 294 -1.74 -15.09 -7.74
N VAL A 295 -0.75 -14.62 -6.97
CA VAL A 295 -0.93 -13.64 -5.88
C VAL A 295 -0.16 -12.37 -6.17
N ILE A 296 -0.75 -11.19 -5.87
CA ILE A 296 -0.13 -9.87 -6.04
C ILE A 296 -0.47 -8.95 -4.86
N GLY A 297 0.20 -7.81 -4.77
CA GLY A 297 0.05 -6.86 -3.67
C GLY A 297 0.40 -7.49 -2.31
N ASP A 298 -0.27 -7.06 -1.23
CA ASP A 298 -0.01 -7.57 0.13
C ASP A 298 -0.21 -9.10 0.27
N ALA A 299 -0.89 -9.75 -0.66
CA ALA A 299 -1.00 -11.22 -0.70
C ALA A 299 0.32 -11.89 -1.12
N ALA A 300 1.10 -11.24 -1.97
CA ALA A 300 2.42 -11.70 -2.40
C ALA A 300 3.55 -11.13 -1.52
N HIS A 301 3.43 -9.88 -1.08
CA HIS A 301 4.50 -9.18 -0.37
C HIS A 301 3.94 -8.07 0.52
N THR A 302 3.94 -8.29 1.81
CA THR A 302 3.56 -7.25 2.76
C THR A 302 4.70 -6.25 2.90
N MET A 303 4.38 -4.98 2.66
CA MET A 303 5.36 -3.90 2.79
C MET A 303 5.38 -3.33 4.19
N SER A 304 6.57 -2.97 4.69
CA SER A 304 6.70 -2.14 5.87
C SER A 304 6.02 -0.78 5.65
N PRO A 305 5.43 -0.15 6.67
CA PRO A 305 4.83 1.19 6.54
C PRO A 305 5.88 2.28 6.27
N VAL A 306 7.17 1.99 6.44
CA VAL A 306 8.25 2.93 6.15
C VAL A 306 8.18 3.37 4.69
N GLY A 307 7.99 4.68 4.50
CA GLY A 307 7.93 5.31 3.20
C GLY A 307 6.67 5.02 2.37
N ALA A 308 5.60 4.51 3.00
CA ALA A 308 4.26 4.41 2.40
C ALA A 308 4.21 3.67 1.04
N GLN A 309 4.95 2.57 0.87
CA GLN A 309 5.10 1.89 -0.43
C GLN A 309 3.99 0.90 -0.77
N GLY A 310 3.26 0.36 0.21
CA GLY A 310 2.32 -0.75 -0.02
C GLY A 310 1.27 -0.46 -1.09
N LEU A 311 0.58 0.69 -0.98
CA LEU A 311 -0.44 1.13 -1.95
C LEU A 311 0.17 1.32 -3.36
N ASN A 312 1.33 1.96 -3.43
CA ASN A 312 1.99 2.31 -4.67
C ASN A 312 2.48 1.08 -5.44
N ILE A 313 3.09 0.12 -4.74
CA ILE A 313 3.56 -1.14 -5.35
C ILE A 313 2.36 -2.00 -5.77
N ALA A 314 1.29 -2.05 -4.97
CA ALA A 314 0.07 -2.79 -5.30
C ALA A 314 -0.57 -2.33 -6.62
N LEU A 315 -0.65 -1.01 -6.86
CA LEU A 315 -1.13 -0.47 -8.15
C LEU A 315 -0.22 -0.86 -9.31
N ARG A 316 1.10 -0.78 -9.11
CA ARG A 316 2.09 -1.15 -10.14
C ARG A 316 2.08 -2.65 -10.44
N ASP A 317 1.81 -3.50 -9.44
CA ASP A 317 1.60 -4.94 -9.66
C ASP A 317 0.40 -5.18 -10.58
N ALA A 318 -0.69 -4.43 -10.39
CA ALA A 318 -1.88 -4.54 -11.22
C ALA A 318 -1.60 -4.17 -12.69
N LEU A 319 -0.78 -3.13 -12.95
CA LEU A 319 -0.37 -2.76 -14.32
C LEU A 319 0.39 -3.91 -14.99
N VAL A 320 1.40 -4.46 -14.30
CA VAL A 320 2.21 -5.57 -14.85
C VAL A 320 1.37 -6.83 -15.03
N ALA A 321 0.50 -7.15 -14.06
CA ALA A 321 -0.41 -8.29 -14.17
C ALA A 321 -1.33 -8.15 -15.39
N ALA A 322 -1.91 -6.97 -15.62
CA ALA A 322 -2.72 -6.70 -16.79
C ALA A 322 -1.92 -6.87 -18.09
N ASN A 323 -0.71 -6.29 -18.18
CA ASN A 323 0.15 -6.41 -19.36
C ASN A 323 0.48 -7.86 -19.74
N ARG A 324 0.64 -8.74 -18.74
CA ARG A 324 0.99 -10.15 -18.96
C ARG A 324 -0.22 -11.03 -19.20
N LEU A 325 -1.33 -10.76 -18.52
CA LEU A 325 -2.51 -11.63 -18.56
C LEU A 325 -3.46 -11.29 -19.71
N VAL A 326 -3.70 -10.01 -20.02
CA VAL A 326 -4.70 -9.59 -21.01
C VAL A 326 -4.47 -10.21 -22.39
N PRO A 327 -3.25 -10.16 -22.99
CA PRO A 327 -3.04 -10.76 -24.31
C PRO A 327 -3.44 -12.24 -24.34
N VAL A 328 -2.97 -13.02 -23.35
CA VAL A 328 -3.23 -14.46 -23.27
C VAL A 328 -4.72 -14.76 -23.07
N LEU A 329 -5.41 -13.97 -22.24
CA LEU A 329 -6.84 -14.13 -21.96
C LEU A 329 -7.71 -13.83 -23.19
N LEU A 330 -7.34 -12.84 -23.99
CA LEU A 330 -8.09 -12.44 -25.19
C LEU A 330 -7.80 -13.38 -26.39
N GLU A 331 -6.58 -13.88 -26.50
CA GLU A 331 -6.17 -14.79 -27.58
C GLU A 331 -6.61 -16.23 -27.33
N GLY A 332 -7.19 -16.57 -26.17
CA GLY A 332 -7.58 -17.92 -25.82
C GLY A 332 -6.39 -18.88 -25.64
N GLY A 333 -5.29 -18.36 -25.09
CA GLY A 333 -3.97 -19.00 -25.02
C GLY A 333 -3.88 -20.28 -24.18
N GLY A 334 -4.98 -20.74 -23.57
CA GLY A 334 -5.03 -21.96 -22.77
C GLY A 334 -4.30 -21.91 -21.44
N ALA A 335 -4.42 -22.97 -20.65
CA ALA A 335 -3.96 -23.04 -19.26
C ALA A 335 -2.45 -22.84 -19.11
N ALA A 336 -1.64 -23.46 -19.93
CA ALA A 336 -0.18 -23.40 -19.86
C ALA A 336 0.36 -21.99 -20.18
N ALA A 337 -0.22 -21.30 -21.17
CA ALA A 337 0.15 -19.92 -21.51
C ALA A 337 -0.23 -18.95 -20.39
N LEU A 338 -1.40 -19.16 -19.76
CA LEU A 338 -1.85 -18.35 -18.63
C LEU A 338 -0.96 -18.53 -17.39
N ASP A 339 -0.51 -19.76 -17.11
CA ASP A 339 0.46 -20.03 -16.04
C ASP A 339 1.84 -19.42 -16.34
N ALA A 340 2.26 -19.41 -17.60
CA ALA A 340 3.49 -18.75 -18.02
C ALA A 340 3.38 -17.23 -17.86
N ALA A 341 2.25 -16.62 -18.22
CA ALA A 341 1.98 -15.20 -18.01
C ALA A 341 1.97 -14.84 -16.53
N ALA A 342 1.36 -15.65 -15.67
CA ALA A 342 1.38 -15.45 -14.22
C ALA A 342 2.81 -15.52 -13.66
N ARG A 343 3.67 -16.43 -14.12
CA ARG A 343 5.09 -16.46 -13.75
C ARG A 343 5.84 -15.21 -14.20
N ALA A 344 5.57 -14.72 -15.40
CA ALA A 344 6.19 -13.50 -15.91
C ALA A 344 5.86 -12.26 -15.05
N VAL A 345 4.67 -12.20 -14.42
CA VAL A 345 4.34 -11.16 -13.43
C VAL A 345 5.30 -11.21 -12.24
N GLN A 346 5.50 -12.39 -11.66
CA GLN A 346 6.44 -12.56 -10.54
C GLN A 346 7.86 -12.17 -10.93
N ASP A 347 8.34 -12.65 -12.08
CA ASP A 347 9.73 -12.42 -12.53
C ASP A 347 10.02 -10.93 -12.74
N GLU A 348 9.02 -10.19 -13.21
CA GLU A 348 9.14 -8.75 -13.41
C GLU A 348 9.05 -7.98 -12.09
N ARG A 349 8.11 -8.36 -11.19
CA ARG A 349 7.81 -7.57 -9.98
C ARG A 349 8.68 -7.92 -8.78
N ALA A 350 9.02 -9.19 -8.55
CA ALA A 350 9.71 -9.62 -7.36
C ALA A 350 11.09 -8.95 -7.13
N PRO A 351 11.89 -8.61 -8.16
CA PRO A 351 13.13 -7.87 -7.95
C PRO A 351 12.93 -6.46 -7.38
N GLU A 352 11.92 -5.70 -7.87
CA GLU A 352 11.60 -4.37 -7.36
C GLU A 352 11.11 -4.45 -5.91
N VAL A 353 10.21 -5.37 -5.61
CA VAL A 353 9.70 -5.60 -4.25
C VAL A 353 10.83 -5.87 -3.27
N ARG A 354 11.75 -6.78 -3.62
CA ARG A 354 12.93 -7.08 -2.78
C ARG A 354 13.83 -5.87 -2.56
N GLU A 355 14.04 -5.04 -3.57
CA GLU A 355 14.83 -3.81 -3.44
C GLU A 355 14.18 -2.82 -2.48
N ILE A 356 12.87 -2.58 -2.62
CA ILE A 356 12.14 -1.65 -1.75
C ILE A 356 12.07 -2.19 -0.31
N GLN A 357 11.79 -3.49 -0.10
CA GLN A 357 11.80 -4.09 1.25
C GLN A 357 13.18 -3.94 1.94
N ARG A 358 14.29 -4.10 1.20
CA ARG A 358 15.63 -3.86 1.74
C ARG A 358 15.83 -2.40 2.15
N LEU A 359 15.40 -1.45 1.33
CA LEU A 359 15.46 -0.02 1.66
C LEU A 359 14.61 0.32 2.90
N GLN A 360 13.44 -0.29 3.03
CA GLN A 360 12.55 -0.10 4.18
C GLN A 360 13.09 -0.69 5.49
N ALA A 361 13.95 -1.70 5.41
CA ALA A 361 14.52 -2.35 6.59
C ALA A 361 15.65 -1.54 7.26
N LEU A 362 16.27 -0.58 6.54
CA LEU A 362 17.41 0.20 7.04
C LEU A 362 17.05 1.19 8.16
N PRO A 363 16.04 2.08 8.01
CA PRO A 363 15.74 3.10 9.02
C PRO A 363 15.42 2.53 10.41
N PRO A 364 14.55 1.51 10.57
CA PRO A 364 14.23 0.96 11.89
C PRO A 364 15.43 0.31 12.58
N ARG A 365 16.31 -0.34 11.80
CA ARG A 365 17.53 -0.97 12.36
C ARG A 365 18.49 0.04 12.95
N VAL A 366 18.56 1.24 12.37
CA VAL A 366 19.40 2.34 12.87
C VAL A 366 18.73 3.06 14.05
N LEU A 367 17.43 3.33 13.94
CA LEU A 367 16.66 4.13 14.92
C LEU A 367 16.54 3.47 16.28
N PHE A 368 16.31 2.15 16.31
CA PHE A 368 16.12 1.40 17.57
C PHE A 368 17.41 0.87 18.18
N ARG A 369 18.56 1.12 17.56
CA ARG A 369 19.86 0.92 18.19
C ARG A 369 20.26 2.20 18.91
N ASP A 370 19.97 2.28 20.21
CA ASP A 370 20.38 3.40 21.04
C ASP A 370 21.87 3.27 21.44
N VAL A 371 22.74 3.43 20.45
CA VAL A 371 24.20 3.44 20.62
C VAL A 371 24.74 4.83 20.26
N TRP A 372 25.76 5.30 20.97
CA TRP A 372 26.31 6.65 20.83
C TRP A 372 26.68 7.04 19.38
N TRP A 373 27.13 6.11 18.57
CA TRP A 373 27.48 6.35 17.17
C TRP A 373 26.25 6.54 16.26
N THR A 374 25.05 5.98 16.60
CA THR A 374 23.81 6.31 15.87
C THR A 374 23.40 7.76 16.14
N ARG A 375 23.61 8.28 17.35
CA ARG A 375 23.38 9.69 17.65
C ARG A 375 24.36 10.58 16.88
N LEU A 376 25.63 10.17 16.79
CA LEU A 376 26.63 10.88 15.99
C LEU A 376 26.29 10.80 14.48
N PHE A 377 25.91 9.64 13.98
CA PHE A 377 25.49 9.44 12.59
C PHE A 377 24.30 10.34 12.25
N LEU A 378 23.26 10.37 13.08
CA LEU A 378 22.09 11.23 12.87
C LEU A 378 22.46 12.74 12.90
N ARG A 379 23.51 13.15 13.62
CA ARG A 379 24.05 14.51 13.57
C ARG A 379 24.82 14.80 12.29
N LEU A 380 25.53 13.82 11.77
CA LEU A 380 26.35 13.95 10.55
C LEU A 380 25.55 13.75 9.26
N VAL A 381 24.46 13.01 9.31
CA VAL A 381 23.57 12.77 8.15
C VAL A 381 23.18 14.06 7.43
N PRO A 382 22.76 15.16 8.08
CA PRO A 382 22.45 16.42 7.39
C PRO A 382 23.66 17.03 6.67
N LEU A 383 24.86 16.93 7.24
CA LEU A 383 26.10 17.41 6.62
C LEU A 383 26.51 16.54 5.43
N LEU A 384 26.43 15.21 5.57
CA LEU A 384 26.66 14.26 4.50
C LEU A 384 25.58 14.39 3.40
N LEU A 385 24.34 14.64 3.82
CA LEU A 385 23.23 14.91 2.92
C LEU A 385 23.33 16.32 2.27
N GLY A 386 24.06 17.30 2.81
CA GLY A 386 24.33 18.61 2.23
C GLY A 386 25.42 18.64 1.15
N SER A 387 26.28 17.62 1.05
CA SER A 387 27.44 17.66 0.14
C SER A 387 27.06 17.48 -1.32
N GLU A 388 27.71 18.24 -2.23
CA GLU A 388 27.56 18.15 -3.69
C GLU A 388 27.84 16.71 -4.21
N LEU A 389 28.88 16.05 -3.64
CA LEU A 389 29.25 14.69 -4.02
C LEU A 389 28.15 13.65 -3.77
N ALA A 390 27.33 13.86 -2.74
CA ALA A 390 26.23 12.97 -2.41
C ALA A 390 24.93 13.31 -3.16
N ARG A 391 24.84 14.49 -3.80
CA ARG A 391 23.61 15.00 -4.43
C ARG A 391 23.09 14.08 -5.52
N GLY A 392 23.93 13.59 -6.42
CA GLY A 392 23.53 12.69 -7.51
C GLY A 392 23.05 11.31 -7.03
N ARG A 393 23.79 10.69 -6.10
CA ARG A 393 23.41 9.38 -5.53
C ARG A 393 22.13 9.45 -4.72
N ARG A 394 21.92 10.54 -3.99
CA ARG A 394 20.69 10.80 -3.23
C ARG A 394 19.49 10.99 -4.14
N ALA A 395 19.62 11.83 -5.15
CA ALA A 395 18.56 12.04 -6.12
C ALA A 395 18.10 10.71 -6.74
N LEU A 396 19.05 9.81 -7.04
CA LEU A 396 18.73 8.49 -7.56
C LEU A 396 18.00 7.60 -6.56
N VAL A 397 18.45 7.54 -5.30
CA VAL A 397 17.78 6.73 -4.26
C VAL A 397 16.39 7.29 -3.94
N VAL A 398 16.27 8.61 -3.77
CA VAL A 398 14.99 9.28 -3.54
C VAL A 398 14.04 9.07 -4.74
N ARG A 399 14.55 9.22 -5.95
CA ARG A 399 13.76 8.98 -7.16
C ARG A 399 13.26 7.54 -7.24
N ARG A 400 14.14 6.54 -7.02
CA ARG A 400 13.75 5.13 -6.99
C ARG A 400 12.71 4.83 -5.93
N PHE A 401 12.83 5.47 -4.78
CA PHE A 401 11.87 5.30 -3.69
C PHE A 401 10.53 5.96 -3.99
N LEU A 402 10.51 7.13 -4.63
CA LEU A 402 9.29 7.88 -4.91
C LEU A 402 8.58 7.39 -6.18
N PHE A 403 9.32 7.09 -7.25
CA PHE A 403 8.78 6.70 -8.56
C PHE A 403 8.78 5.19 -8.80
N GLY A 404 9.43 4.41 -7.91
CA GLY A 404 9.69 2.99 -8.09
C GLY A 404 11.10 2.72 -8.60
N ALA A 405 11.63 1.53 -8.26
CA ALA A 405 12.99 1.12 -8.63
C ALA A 405 13.11 0.75 -10.12
N ARG A 406 11.98 0.47 -10.76
CA ARG A 406 11.89 0.12 -12.19
C ARG A 406 10.78 0.93 -12.84
N GLU A 407 10.91 1.21 -14.12
CA GLU A 407 9.83 1.79 -14.90
C GLU A 407 8.76 0.71 -15.17
N VAL A 408 7.49 1.05 -14.97
CA VAL A 408 6.35 0.21 -15.31
C VAL A 408 5.45 1.02 -16.23
N ARG A 409 5.18 0.50 -17.41
CA ARG A 409 4.26 1.12 -18.37
C ARG A 409 3.12 0.18 -18.69
N LEU A 410 1.91 0.72 -18.71
CA LEU A 410 0.74 0.00 -19.17
C LEU A 410 0.82 -0.14 -20.70
N ALA A 411 0.79 -1.38 -21.18
CA ALA A 411 0.91 -1.72 -22.60
C ALA A 411 -0.41 -2.20 -23.22
N VAL A 412 -1.44 -2.43 -22.36
CA VAL A 412 -2.76 -2.95 -22.76
C VAL A 412 -3.88 -1.99 -22.44
#